data_ac61c66387434cf1c8eb920bc2406933
#
_entry.id   ac61c66387434cf1c8eb920bc2406933
#
_cell.length_a   1.000
_cell.length_b   1.000
_cell.length_c   1.000
_cell.angle_alpha   90.00
_cell.angle_beta   90.00
_cell.angle_gamma   90.00
#
_symmetry.space_group_name_H-M   'P 1'
#
loop_
_entity.id
_entity.type
_entity.pdbx_description
1 polymer ?
#
loop_
_entity_poly.entity_id
_entity_poly.type
_entity_poly.pdbx_seq_one_letter_code
_entity_poly.pdbx_strand_id
1 'polypeptide(L)'
;MGLNRLFPMTLLNCLLICVTLWSTQEVFAKSSRRPNIVLILTDDLDIAIGGLSPLVKTKKLIGDAGISFTNAFVASPLCCPSRASILTGKYPHNHHVINNTLEGNCSSKVWQKSEEAHTFPALLKTYAGYQTFFAGKYLNQYGHSEAGGLEHIPPGWNYWVGLEKNSKYYNYTLSVNGKPEQHGADYSKDYLTDVLANRSLDFLQYKSSYQPFFMMVSIPAPHSPWTPAPQYQNSFNTTKAPRHPNFNVHGKDKHWLIRQAKTPMTNSSVQFLDEAFRKRWRTLLSVDDLVEKIVKSLEVRAELDNTYIFFTSDNGYHTGQFSLPLDKRQLYEFDIKVPLMVRGPNIKPNQTSQMLVANVDLGPTVLDIAGYNVNKTQMDGMSFLPCVCLPNTNWNWRTDILVEYEGEGSTVSDPACPLLGPGVSECFPDCVCEDSYNNTYACVRTVGHSANLQYCEFDDNEVFVEVYNVTADPYQLTNIAKTIDQEVLEKMNHRLMMLQSCSGQSCRTPGVYDARSEDIPRFCFS
;
A
#
# COMPACT_ATOMS: atom_id res chain seq x y z
N MET A 1 -79.57 -6.54 -38.27
CA MET A 1 -78.88 -7.72 -37.77
C MET A 1 -77.42 -7.63 -38.16
N GLY A 2 -76.56 -7.31 -37.25
CA GLY A 2 -75.08 -7.22 -37.46
C GLY A 2 -74.40 -7.20 -36.12
N LEU A 3 -73.92 -8.35 -35.66
CA LEU A 3 -73.15 -8.49 -34.42
C LEU A 3 -71.66 -8.12 -34.69
N ASN A 4 -71.22 -7.02 -34.10
CA ASN A 4 -69.83 -6.66 -34.02
C ASN A 4 -69.13 -7.52 -32.89
N ARG A 5 -68.15 -8.31 -33.26
CA ARG A 5 -67.24 -9.00 -32.32
C ARG A 5 -66.15 -8.02 -31.90
N LEU A 6 -66.18 -7.57 -30.68
CA LEU A 6 -65.04 -6.96 -29.99
C LEU A 6 -64.06 -8.06 -29.50
N PHE A 7 -62.88 -8.10 -30.11
CA PHE A 7 -61.76 -8.95 -29.62
C PHE A 7 -61.02 -8.23 -28.49
N PRO A 8 -60.52 -8.94 -27.48
CA PRO A 8 -59.95 -8.31 -26.31
C PRO A 8 -58.46 -7.91 -26.53
N MET A 9 -58.22 -6.64 -26.84
CA MET A 9 -56.90 -6.01 -26.90
C MET A 9 -56.29 -5.73 -25.51
N THR A 10 -56.98 -6.07 -24.44
CA THR A 10 -56.58 -5.68 -23.06
C THR A 10 -55.59 -6.61 -22.39
N LEU A 11 -55.57 -7.91 -22.74
CA LEU A 11 -54.65 -8.86 -22.07
C LEU A 11 -53.20 -8.78 -22.59
N LEU A 12 -53.00 -8.49 -23.89
CA LEU A 12 -51.67 -8.42 -24.47
C LEU A 12 -50.90 -7.16 -24.01
N ASN A 13 -51.60 -6.04 -23.83
CA ASN A 13 -51.02 -4.81 -23.32
C ASN A 13 -50.64 -4.89 -21.83
N CYS A 14 -51.44 -5.60 -21.02
CA CYS A 14 -51.08 -5.83 -19.61
C CYS A 14 -49.84 -6.75 -19.43
N LEU A 15 -49.67 -7.77 -20.29
CA LEU A 15 -48.50 -8.62 -20.27
C LEU A 15 -47.20 -7.89 -20.69
N LEU A 16 -47.28 -7.03 -21.74
CA LEU A 16 -46.15 -6.20 -22.16
C LEU A 16 -45.74 -5.18 -21.08
N ILE A 17 -46.71 -4.54 -20.44
CA ILE A 17 -46.45 -3.59 -19.33
C ILE A 17 -45.83 -4.31 -18.11
N CYS A 18 -46.30 -5.51 -17.76
CA CYS A 18 -45.70 -6.31 -16.67
C CYS A 18 -44.30 -6.78 -16.99
N VAL A 19 -43.99 -7.18 -18.23
CA VAL A 19 -42.63 -7.59 -18.63
C VAL A 19 -41.69 -6.40 -18.68
N THR A 20 -42.13 -5.24 -19.14
CA THR A 20 -41.31 -4.02 -19.13
C THR A 20 -41.07 -3.48 -17.71
N LEU A 21 -42.06 -3.56 -16.83
CA LEU A 21 -41.89 -3.19 -15.41
C LEU A 21 -41.01 -4.18 -14.68
N TRP A 22 -41.04 -5.47 -15.00
CA TRP A 22 -40.15 -6.47 -14.39
C TRP A 22 -38.69 -6.30 -14.85
N SER A 23 -38.47 -6.05 -16.15
CA SER A 23 -37.13 -5.78 -16.68
C SER A 23 -36.55 -4.46 -16.16
N THR A 24 -37.37 -3.44 -15.93
CA THR A 24 -36.89 -2.19 -15.30
C THR A 24 -36.64 -2.34 -13.80
N GLN A 25 -37.42 -3.18 -13.10
CA GLN A 25 -37.12 -3.47 -11.67
C GLN A 25 -35.84 -4.29 -11.48
N GLU A 26 -35.51 -5.24 -12.36
CA GLU A 26 -34.22 -5.95 -12.27
C GLU A 26 -33.03 -5.03 -12.58
N VAL A 27 -33.15 -4.10 -13.52
CA VAL A 27 -32.11 -3.11 -13.82
C VAL A 27 -31.96 -2.11 -12.66
N PHE A 28 -33.05 -1.66 -12.03
CA PHE A 28 -33.01 -0.79 -10.86
C PHE A 28 -32.60 -1.52 -9.58
N ALA A 29 -32.93 -2.81 -9.41
CA ALA A 29 -32.50 -3.60 -8.25
C ALA A 29 -31.01 -3.94 -8.27
N LYS A 30 -30.38 -4.04 -9.45
CA LYS A 30 -28.92 -4.23 -9.58
C LYS A 30 -28.12 -2.98 -9.19
N SER A 31 -28.75 -1.80 -9.19
CA SER A 31 -28.13 -0.49 -8.88
C SER A 31 -28.17 -0.08 -7.40
N SER A 32 -28.80 -0.84 -6.50
CA SER A 32 -29.03 -0.40 -5.11
C SER A 32 -28.14 -1.08 -4.06
N ARG A 33 -27.37 -2.10 -4.41
CA ARG A 33 -26.46 -2.76 -3.45
C ARG A 33 -25.13 -2.02 -3.40
N ARG A 34 -24.74 -1.54 -2.21
CA ARG A 34 -23.39 -0.99 -1.99
C ARG A 34 -22.35 -2.00 -2.44
N PRO A 35 -21.26 -1.57 -3.11
CA PRO A 35 -20.22 -2.47 -3.58
C PRO A 35 -19.51 -3.18 -2.43
N ASN A 36 -19.05 -4.39 -2.66
CA ASN A 36 -18.07 -5.03 -1.81
C ASN A 36 -16.69 -4.44 -2.07
N ILE A 37 -15.79 -4.57 -1.09
CA ILE A 37 -14.44 -4.02 -1.19
C ILE A 37 -13.44 -5.06 -0.70
N VAL A 38 -12.40 -5.31 -1.48
CA VAL A 38 -11.27 -6.18 -1.15
C VAL A 38 -9.99 -5.35 -1.23
N LEU A 39 -9.20 -5.33 -0.18
CA LEU A 39 -7.86 -4.75 -0.16
C LEU A 39 -6.84 -5.86 0.07
N ILE A 40 -5.99 -6.10 -0.92
CA ILE A 40 -4.87 -7.04 -0.84
C ILE A 40 -3.60 -6.21 -0.64
N LEU A 41 -2.97 -6.38 0.52
CA LEU A 41 -1.77 -5.66 0.94
C LEU A 41 -0.61 -6.63 1.06
N THR A 42 0.45 -6.42 0.33
CA THR A 42 1.73 -7.14 0.46
C THR A 42 2.68 -6.39 1.40
N ASP A 43 3.74 -7.05 1.82
CA ASP A 43 4.76 -6.56 2.76
C ASP A 43 6.11 -6.49 2.05
N ASP A 44 6.70 -5.29 1.90
CA ASP A 44 7.96 -5.07 1.20
C ASP A 44 7.92 -5.32 -0.33
N LEU A 45 6.83 -5.03 -1.02
CA LEU A 45 6.77 -5.22 -2.46
C LEU A 45 7.09 -3.94 -3.22
N ASP A 46 8.25 -3.93 -3.84
CA ASP A 46 8.71 -2.87 -4.73
C ASP A 46 8.02 -2.87 -6.11
N ILE A 47 8.14 -1.76 -6.81
CA ILE A 47 7.86 -1.68 -8.23
C ILE A 47 9.13 -1.33 -9.02
N ALA A 48 10.04 -0.56 -8.43
CA ALA A 48 11.21 0.00 -9.10
C ALA A 48 12.25 -1.05 -9.53
N ILE A 49 12.34 -2.17 -8.82
CA ILE A 49 13.27 -3.27 -9.13
C ILE A 49 12.57 -4.52 -9.66
N GLY A 50 11.33 -4.38 -10.14
CA GLY A 50 10.63 -5.40 -10.89
C GLY A 50 9.80 -6.37 -10.05
N GLY A 51 9.41 -6.02 -8.84
CA GLY A 51 8.63 -6.86 -7.93
C GLY A 51 7.31 -7.37 -8.49
N LEU A 52 6.71 -6.68 -9.46
CA LEU A 52 5.49 -7.14 -10.14
C LEU A 52 5.72 -8.26 -11.17
N SER A 53 6.97 -8.59 -11.52
CA SER A 53 7.25 -9.55 -12.59
C SER A 53 6.69 -10.96 -12.33
N PRO A 54 6.76 -11.52 -11.10
CA PRO A 54 6.17 -12.82 -10.79
C PRO A 54 4.64 -12.85 -10.74
N LEU A 55 4.00 -11.68 -10.57
CA LEU A 55 2.56 -11.54 -10.30
C LEU A 55 1.74 -11.48 -11.60
N VAL A 56 1.85 -12.53 -12.44
CA VAL A 56 1.22 -12.57 -13.77
C VAL A 56 -0.31 -12.60 -13.70
N LYS A 57 -0.86 -13.40 -12.79
CA LYS A 57 -2.32 -13.52 -12.60
C LYS A 57 -2.88 -12.25 -11.97
N THR A 58 -2.19 -11.70 -10.99
CA THR A 58 -2.58 -10.45 -10.31
C THR A 58 -2.65 -9.29 -11.29
N LYS A 59 -1.63 -9.12 -12.14
CA LYS A 59 -1.63 -8.11 -13.20
C LYS A 59 -2.83 -8.29 -14.13
N LYS A 60 -3.07 -9.50 -14.61
CA LYS A 60 -4.17 -9.81 -15.52
C LYS A 60 -5.55 -9.61 -14.87
N LEU A 61 -5.73 -10.11 -13.64
CA LEU A 61 -7.04 -10.17 -12.99
C LEU A 61 -7.44 -8.84 -12.32
N ILE A 62 -6.48 -7.99 -11.97
CA ILE A 62 -6.73 -6.69 -11.34
C ILE A 62 -6.29 -5.55 -12.24
N GLY A 63 -5.01 -5.49 -12.63
CA GLY A 63 -4.46 -4.40 -13.43
C GLY A 63 -5.10 -4.28 -14.81
N ASP A 64 -5.01 -5.33 -15.64
CA ASP A 64 -5.57 -5.34 -17.00
C ASP A 64 -7.11 -5.31 -16.98
N ALA A 65 -7.73 -5.87 -15.93
CA ALA A 65 -9.17 -5.84 -15.75
C ALA A 65 -9.69 -4.51 -15.15
N GLY A 66 -8.81 -3.56 -14.88
CA GLY A 66 -9.09 -2.28 -14.26
C GLY A 66 -8.06 -1.23 -14.64
N ILE A 67 -7.49 -0.57 -13.62
CA ILE A 67 -6.54 0.53 -13.75
C ILE A 67 -5.28 0.25 -12.93
N SER A 68 -4.11 0.57 -13.52
CA SER A 68 -2.81 0.56 -12.85
C SER A 68 -2.27 1.97 -12.69
N PHE A 69 -1.80 2.32 -11.48
CA PHE A 69 -1.22 3.62 -11.18
C PHE A 69 0.29 3.56 -11.32
N THR A 70 0.88 4.51 -12.06
CA THR A 70 2.33 4.59 -12.25
C THR A 70 3.02 5.42 -11.18
N ASN A 71 2.27 6.22 -10.42
CA ASN A 71 2.79 7.13 -9.39
C ASN A 71 2.04 6.93 -8.07
N ALA A 72 2.14 5.71 -7.52
CA ALA A 72 1.63 5.39 -6.20
C ALA A 72 2.80 5.31 -5.20
N PHE A 73 2.66 6.01 -4.08
CA PHE A 73 3.72 6.18 -3.09
C PHE A 73 3.22 5.93 -1.68
N VAL A 74 4.15 5.71 -0.76
CA VAL A 74 3.86 5.59 0.66
C VAL A 74 4.27 6.86 1.42
N ALA A 75 3.55 7.17 2.49
CA ALA A 75 3.85 8.30 3.36
C ALA A 75 5.06 8.05 4.28
N SER A 76 5.45 6.79 4.43
CA SER A 76 6.67 6.38 5.14
C SER A 76 7.15 5.02 4.61
N PRO A 77 8.45 4.84 4.29
CA PRO A 77 8.98 3.58 3.77
C PRO A 77 9.31 2.58 4.88
N LEU A 78 8.39 2.39 5.83
CA LEU A 78 8.52 1.45 6.93
C LEU A 78 7.16 0.85 7.30
N CYS A 79 7.14 -0.46 7.58
CA CYS A 79 5.91 -1.24 7.75
C CYS A 79 4.88 -0.60 8.69
N CYS A 80 5.20 -0.39 9.96
CA CYS A 80 4.21 0.05 10.95
C CYS A 80 3.69 1.48 10.68
N PRO A 81 4.53 2.50 10.45
CA PRO A 81 4.08 3.84 10.07
C PRO A 81 3.21 3.84 8.80
N SER A 82 3.65 3.12 7.76
CA SER A 82 2.91 3.03 6.51
C SER A 82 1.55 2.34 6.69
N ARG A 83 1.48 1.24 7.45
CA ARG A 83 0.22 0.54 7.74
C ARG A 83 -0.71 1.39 8.58
N ALA A 84 -0.18 2.16 9.54
CA ALA A 84 -0.94 3.15 10.29
C ALA A 84 -1.52 4.23 9.36
N SER A 85 -0.72 4.74 8.41
CA SER A 85 -1.16 5.68 7.39
C SER A 85 -2.29 5.11 6.51
N ILE A 86 -2.17 3.85 6.07
CA ILE A 86 -3.24 3.17 5.30
C ILE A 86 -4.53 3.11 6.12
N LEU A 87 -4.46 2.67 7.38
CA LEU A 87 -5.62 2.45 8.24
C LEU A 87 -6.33 3.75 8.65
N THR A 88 -5.56 4.81 8.91
CA THR A 88 -6.09 6.09 9.42
C THR A 88 -6.35 7.13 8.34
N GLY A 89 -5.75 6.98 7.15
CA GLY A 89 -5.72 8.01 6.11
C GLY A 89 -4.93 9.25 6.52
N LYS A 90 -3.99 9.13 7.48
CA LYS A 90 -3.20 10.23 8.03
C LYS A 90 -1.72 10.06 7.71
N TYR A 91 -0.99 11.18 7.70
CA TYR A 91 0.48 11.19 7.67
C TYR A 91 1.06 10.79 9.05
N PRO A 92 2.34 10.31 9.10
CA PRO A 92 2.99 9.91 10.35
C PRO A 92 2.94 10.94 11.47
N HIS A 93 3.16 12.22 11.20
CA HIS A 93 3.09 13.29 12.21
C HIS A 93 1.69 13.48 12.81
N ASN A 94 0.62 13.00 12.15
CA ASN A 94 -0.77 13.10 12.64
C ASN A 94 -1.27 11.82 13.33
N HIS A 95 -0.73 10.64 13.03
CA HIS A 95 -1.09 9.40 13.74
C HIS A 95 -0.02 8.95 14.75
N HIS A 96 1.14 9.59 14.78
CA HIS A 96 2.23 9.39 15.76
C HIS A 96 2.79 7.97 15.87
N VAL A 97 2.64 7.13 14.84
CA VAL A 97 3.34 5.86 14.72
C VAL A 97 4.58 6.11 13.88
N ILE A 98 5.75 6.12 14.51
CA ILE A 98 6.99 6.62 13.92
C ILE A 98 7.94 5.50 13.47
N ASN A 99 7.87 4.32 14.12
CA ASN A 99 8.70 3.17 13.78
C ASN A 99 8.01 1.83 14.10
N ASN A 100 8.76 0.71 14.04
CA ASN A 100 8.23 -0.63 14.24
C ASN A 100 8.18 -1.09 15.71
N THR A 101 8.51 -0.22 16.68
CA THR A 101 8.57 -0.56 18.11
C THR A 101 7.34 -0.08 18.89
N LEU A 102 7.11 -0.61 20.08
CA LEU A 102 6.07 -0.13 20.98
C LEU A 102 6.31 1.32 21.42
N GLU A 103 7.57 1.69 21.62
CA GLU A 103 8.01 3.04 21.98
C GLU A 103 7.71 4.02 20.85
N GLY A 104 7.81 3.57 19.59
CA GLY A 104 7.39 4.32 18.40
C GLY A 104 5.89 4.20 18.11
N ASN A 105 5.09 3.81 19.08
CA ASN A 105 3.64 3.67 19.04
C ASN A 105 3.09 2.55 18.14
N CYS A 106 3.92 1.65 17.61
CA CYS A 106 3.45 0.51 16.81
C CYS A 106 2.63 -0.45 17.67
N SER A 107 1.34 -0.55 17.45
CA SER A 107 0.35 -1.34 18.25
C SER A 107 0.27 -0.95 19.73
N SER A 108 0.88 0.15 20.16
CA SER A 108 0.94 0.56 21.56
C SER A 108 -0.44 0.85 22.15
N LYS A 109 -0.51 0.99 23.48
CA LYS A 109 -1.74 1.46 24.15
C LYS A 109 -2.12 2.89 23.76
N VAL A 110 -1.17 3.71 23.34
CA VAL A 110 -1.43 5.06 22.80
C VAL A 110 -2.16 4.92 21.47
N TRP A 111 -1.60 4.16 20.51
CA TRP A 111 -2.25 3.85 19.24
C TRP A 111 -3.68 3.32 19.42
N GLN A 112 -3.87 2.34 20.30
CA GLN A 112 -5.18 1.75 20.56
C GLN A 112 -6.22 2.77 21.04
N LYS A 113 -5.80 3.73 21.87
CA LYS A 113 -6.69 4.74 22.43
C LYS A 113 -6.97 5.91 21.49
N SER A 114 -5.96 6.34 20.72
CA SER A 114 -6.07 7.54 19.88
C SER A 114 -6.60 7.22 18.47
N GLU A 115 -6.17 6.11 17.85
CA GLU A 115 -6.36 5.91 16.43
C GLU A 115 -7.26 4.72 16.05
N GLU A 116 -7.21 3.59 16.75
CA GLU A 116 -7.89 2.37 16.29
C GLU A 116 -9.39 2.54 16.04
N ALA A 117 -10.09 3.33 16.86
CA ALA A 117 -11.51 3.60 16.69
C ALA A 117 -11.84 4.53 15.51
N HIS A 118 -10.82 5.21 14.97
CA HIS A 118 -10.93 6.18 13.88
C HIS A 118 -10.40 5.64 12.55
N THR A 119 -9.93 4.39 12.52
CA THR A 119 -9.50 3.72 11.30
C THR A 119 -10.67 3.54 10.33
N PHE A 120 -10.39 3.52 9.02
CA PHE A 120 -11.46 3.36 8.04
C PHE A 120 -12.25 2.04 8.20
N PRO A 121 -11.66 0.89 8.63
CA PRO A 121 -12.46 -0.32 8.91
C PRO A 121 -13.43 -0.14 10.08
N ALA A 122 -13.02 0.61 11.12
CA ALA A 122 -13.90 0.93 12.24
C ALA A 122 -15.10 1.79 11.78
N LEU A 123 -14.86 2.77 10.91
CA LEU A 123 -15.91 3.61 10.32
C LEU A 123 -16.83 2.82 9.39
N LEU A 124 -16.30 1.91 8.55
CA LEU A 124 -17.07 1.03 7.68
C LEU A 124 -18.04 0.16 8.48
N LYS A 125 -17.56 -0.49 9.52
CA LYS A 125 -18.40 -1.36 10.37
C LYS A 125 -19.46 -0.55 11.10
N THR A 126 -19.06 0.54 11.73
CA THR A 126 -19.93 1.29 12.65
C THR A 126 -20.99 2.11 11.92
N TYR A 127 -20.61 2.76 10.82
CA TYR A 127 -21.48 3.76 10.18
C TYR A 127 -21.94 3.37 8.78
N ALA A 128 -21.18 2.53 8.07
CA ALA A 128 -21.54 2.12 6.71
C ALA A 128 -22.18 0.72 6.65
N GLY A 129 -22.26 -0.01 7.77
CA GLY A 129 -22.94 -1.30 7.85
C GLY A 129 -22.27 -2.41 7.04
N TYR A 130 -20.96 -2.35 6.85
CA TYR A 130 -20.17 -3.39 6.21
C TYR A 130 -19.89 -4.54 7.17
N GLN A 131 -19.92 -5.75 6.64
CA GLN A 131 -19.33 -6.90 7.30
C GLN A 131 -17.84 -6.92 7.02
N THR A 132 -16.99 -6.95 8.04
CA THR A 132 -15.56 -6.72 7.90
C THR A 132 -14.75 -7.96 8.26
N PHE A 133 -13.73 -8.25 7.43
CA PHE A 133 -12.82 -9.37 7.60
C PHE A 133 -11.37 -8.89 7.46
N PHE A 134 -10.52 -9.36 8.36
CA PHE A 134 -9.07 -9.16 8.31
C PHE A 134 -8.34 -10.49 8.41
N ALA A 135 -7.29 -10.68 7.59
CA ALA A 135 -6.38 -11.80 7.71
C ALA A 135 -4.94 -11.39 7.40
N GLY A 136 -4.00 -11.74 8.28
CA GLY A 136 -2.56 -11.57 8.09
C GLY A 136 -1.89 -10.59 9.03
N LYS A 137 -0.82 -9.92 8.56
CA LYS A 137 -0.03 -8.97 9.34
C LYS A 137 -0.78 -7.65 9.53
N TYR A 138 -0.99 -7.26 10.78
CA TYR A 138 -1.59 -5.97 11.15
C TYR A 138 -0.52 -4.89 11.31
N LEU A 139 0.01 -4.72 12.52
CA LEU A 139 1.14 -3.87 12.87
C LEU A 139 2.23 -4.72 13.52
N ASN A 140 3.50 -4.35 13.40
CA ASN A 140 4.64 -5.20 13.77
C ASN A 140 4.64 -5.70 15.23
N GLN A 141 4.07 -4.94 16.18
CA GLN A 141 4.01 -5.32 17.59
C GLN A 141 2.65 -5.89 18.03
N TYR A 142 1.74 -6.17 17.09
CA TYR A 142 0.46 -6.79 17.41
C TYR A 142 0.66 -8.14 18.11
N GLY A 143 -0.10 -8.38 19.17
CA GLY A 143 0.01 -9.61 19.99
C GLY A 143 1.07 -9.55 21.07
N HIS A 144 1.89 -8.50 21.16
CA HIS A 144 2.78 -8.28 22.30
C HIS A 144 1.95 -8.08 23.59
N SER A 145 2.44 -8.63 24.73
CA SER A 145 1.71 -8.55 26.00
C SER A 145 1.36 -7.13 26.42
N GLU A 146 2.30 -6.19 26.24
CA GLU A 146 2.09 -4.77 26.53
C GLU A 146 1.10 -4.10 25.56
N ALA A 147 0.95 -4.65 24.35
CA ALA A 147 -0.06 -4.25 23.38
C ALA A 147 -1.44 -4.91 23.64
N GLY A 148 -1.61 -5.67 24.73
CA GLY A 148 -2.86 -6.35 25.06
C GLY A 148 -2.95 -7.79 24.58
N GLY A 149 -1.83 -8.36 24.09
CA GLY A 149 -1.75 -9.76 23.68
C GLY A 149 -2.59 -10.10 22.45
N LEU A 150 -2.75 -11.39 22.20
CA LEU A 150 -3.55 -11.92 21.10
C LEU A 150 -5.07 -11.76 21.32
N GLU A 151 -5.48 -11.46 22.55
CA GLU A 151 -6.89 -11.25 22.92
C GLU A 151 -7.42 -9.89 22.41
N HIS A 152 -6.51 -8.93 22.17
CA HIS A 152 -6.89 -7.63 21.63
C HIS A 152 -7.30 -7.76 20.16
N ILE A 153 -8.55 -7.41 19.87
CA ILE A 153 -9.05 -7.28 18.50
C ILE A 153 -9.25 -5.79 18.21
N PRO A 154 -8.56 -5.21 17.22
CA PRO A 154 -8.77 -3.82 16.86
C PRO A 154 -10.24 -3.54 16.50
N PRO A 155 -10.80 -2.39 16.88
CA PRO A 155 -12.15 -2.01 16.48
C PRO A 155 -12.32 -2.03 14.95
N GLY A 156 -13.52 -2.38 14.50
CA GLY A 156 -13.81 -2.36 13.06
C GLY A 156 -13.82 -3.72 12.39
N TRP A 157 -13.49 -4.80 13.07
CA TRP A 157 -13.48 -6.15 12.50
C TRP A 157 -14.60 -7.02 13.08
N ASN A 158 -15.30 -7.76 12.19
CA ASN A 158 -16.26 -8.80 12.57
C ASN A 158 -15.56 -10.17 12.63
N TYR A 159 -14.61 -10.39 11.73
CA TYR A 159 -13.80 -11.59 11.64
C TYR A 159 -12.33 -11.17 11.62
N TRP A 160 -11.58 -11.68 12.58
CA TRP A 160 -10.21 -11.31 12.83
C TRP A 160 -9.30 -12.53 12.78
N VAL A 161 -8.30 -12.50 11.91
CA VAL A 161 -7.24 -13.52 11.81
C VAL A 161 -5.89 -12.77 11.76
N GLY A 162 -5.46 -12.24 12.90
CA GLY A 162 -4.27 -11.40 13.01
C GLY A 162 -3.01 -12.21 13.25
N LEU A 163 -1.96 -11.98 12.46
CA LEU A 163 -0.63 -12.56 12.69
C LEU A 163 0.02 -11.91 13.90
N GLU A 164 0.56 -12.74 14.82
CA GLU A 164 1.34 -12.26 15.96
C GLU A 164 2.65 -11.64 15.49
N LYS A 165 2.89 -10.38 15.87
CA LYS A 165 4.14 -9.63 15.63
C LYS A 165 4.48 -9.49 14.14
N ASN A 166 5.76 -9.73 13.79
CA ASN A 166 6.29 -9.54 12.47
C ASN A 166 6.14 -10.77 11.56
N SER A 167 6.50 -10.61 10.31
CA SER A 167 6.30 -11.55 9.21
C SER A 167 6.96 -12.91 9.43
N LYS A 168 6.21 -13.97 9.17
CA LYS A 168 6.63 -15.37 9.20
C LYS A 168 5.91 -16.14 8.11
N TYR A 169 6.43 -17.31 7.75
CA TYR A 169 5.80 -18.23 6.79
C TYR A 169 5.38 -19.55 7.44
N TYR A 170 6.08 -19.94 8.53
CA TYR A 170 5.87 -21.12 9.35
C TYR A 170 6.16 -20.80 10.82
N ASN A 171 5.77 -21.68 11.74
CA ASN A 171 6.02 -21.56 13.18
C ASN A 171 5.57 -20.21 13.75
N TYR A 172 4.32 -19.87 13.52
CA TYR A 172 3.68 -18.62 13.92
C TYR A 172 2.41 -18.85 14.73
N THR A 173 1.90 -17.80 15.32
CA THR A 173 0.60 -17.78 15.99
C THR A 173 -0.33 -16.80 15.29
N LEU A 174 -1.57 -17.18 15.06
CA LEU A 174 -2.66 -16.31 14.67
C LEU A 174 -3.57 -16.02 15.88
N SER A 175 -4.03 -14.80 16.00
CA SER A 175 -5.19 -14.46 16.81
C SER A 175 -6.44 -14.68 15.98
N VAL A 176 -7.18 -15.75 16.21
CA VAL A 176 -8.45 -16.01 15.53
C VAL A 176 -9.58 -15.54 16.44
N ASN A 177 -10.11 -14.36 16.17
CA ASN A 177 -11.11 -13.70 17.00
C ASN A 177 -10.72 -13.64 18.49
N GLY A 178 -9.46 -13.28 18.78
CA GLY A 178 -8.91 -13.15 20.12
C GLY A 178 -8.43 -14.46 20.76
N LYS A 179 -8.46 -15.58 20.03
CA LYS A 179 -7.95 -16.87 20.50
C LYS A 179 -6.68 -17.24 19.76
N PRO A 180 -5.62 -17.68 20.47
CA PRO A 180 -4.39 -18.10 19.84
C PRO A 180 -4.58 -19.42 19.06
N GLU A 181 -4.14 -19.43 17.81
CA GLU A 181 -4.05 -20.61 16.95
C GLU A 181 -2.59 -20.78 16.51
N GLN A 182 -1.94 -21.83 17.00
CA GLN A 182 -0.53 -22.09 16.69
C GLN A 182 -0.41 -22.94 15.43
N HIS A 183 0.52 -22.53 14.56
CA HIS A 183 0.89 -23.21 13.34
C HIS A 183 2.33 -23.70 13.41
N GLY A 184 2.59 -24.88 12.86
CA GLY A 184 3.93 -25.52 12.81
C GLY A 184 4.64 -25.26 11.50
N ALA A 185 5.26 -26.34 10.97
CA ALA A 185 6.09 -26.31 9.75
C ALA A 185 5.60 -27.28 8.66
N ASP A 186 4.41 -27.86 8.79
CA ASP A 186 3.82 -28.72 7.75
C ASP A 186 3.25 -27.86 6.64
N TYR A 187 3.85 -27.93 5.43
CA TYR A 187 3.39 -27.13 4.30
C TYR A 187 1.89 -27.27 4.04
N SER A 188 1.35 -28.47 4.13
CA SER A 188 -0.06 -28.73 3.79
C SER A 188 -1.07 -28.02 4.70
N LYS A 189 -0.61 -27.55 5.88
CA LYS A 189 -1.46 -26.96 6.92
C LYS A 189 -1.00 -25.59 7.38
N ASP A 190 0.31 -25.31 7.33
CA ASP A 190 0.92 -24.23 8.09
C ASP A 190 1.55 -23.14 7.23
N TYR A 191 1.64 -23.32 5.89
CA TYR A 191 2.20 -22.26 5.04
C TYR A 191 1.29 -21.04 5.04
N LEU A 192 1.74 -19.95 5.66
CA LEU A 192 0.90 -18.81 6.01
C LEU A 192 0.10 -18.24 4.83
N THR A 193 0.72 -18.08 3.66
CA THR A 193 0.02 -17.51 2.48
C THR A 193 -1.18 -18.40 2.07
N ASP A 194 -1.03 -19.73 2.13
CA ASP A 194 -2.13 -20.64 1.82
C ASP A 194 -3.20 -20.66 2.93
N VAL A 195 -2.79 -20.52 4.19
CA VAL A 195 -3.72 -20.38 5.33
C VAL A 195 -4.56 -19.11 5.16
N LEU A 196 -3.94 -17.97 4.83
CA LEU A 196 -4.66 -16.71 4.59
C LEU A 196 -5.62 -16.82 3.39
N ALA A 197 -5.20 -17.51 2.32
CA ALA A 197 -6.08 -17.78 1.18
C ALA A 197 -7.32 -18.59 1.61
N ASN A 198 -7.13 -19.68 2.35
CA ASN A 198 -8.23 -20.52 2.81
C ASN A 198 -9.18 -19.78 3.74
N ARG A 199 -8.68 -19.01 4.71
CA ARG A 199 -9.49 -18.15 5.60
C ARG A 199 -10.31 -17.12 4.82
N SER A 200 -9.72 -16.54 3.77
CA SER A 200 -10.41 -15.60 2.88
C SER A 200 -11.54 -16.27 2.11
N LEU A 201 -11.32 -17.48 1.58
CA LEU A 201 -12.33 -18.26 0.89
C LEU A 201 -13.46 -18.70 1.83
N ASP A 202 -13.14 -19.13 3.05
CA ASP A 202 -14.14 -19.48 4.09
C ASP A 202 -15.00 -18.27 4.42
N PHE A 203 -14.39 -17.07 4.61
CA PHE A 203 -15.16 -15.85 4.80
C PHE A 203 -16.11 -15.60 3.64
N LEU A 204 -15.62 -15.63 2.39
CA LEU A 204 -16.46 -15.44 1.20
C LEU A 204 -17.60 -16.47 1.12
N GLN A 205 -17.37 -17.68 1.60
CA GLN A 205 -18.38 -18.75 1.62
C GLN A 205 -19.47 -18.54 2.66
N TYR A 206 -19.10 -18.10 3.86
CA TYR A 206 -20.02 -18.10 5.02
C TYR A 206 -20.50 -16.70 5.41
N LYS A 207 -19.97 -15.62 4.80
CA LYS A 207 -20.45 -14.26 5.06
C LYS A 207 -21.93 -14.08 4.73
N SER A 208 -22.55 -13.07 5.31
CA SER A 208 -23.91 -12.67 4.96
C SER A 208 -24.02 -12.25 3.49
N SER A 209 -25.06 -12.71 2.80
CA SER A 209 -25.40 -12.23 1.45
C SER A 209 -26.21 -10.92 1.44
N TYR A 210 -26.68 -10.47 2.60
CA TYR A 210 -27.55 -9.29 2.72
C TYR A 210 -26.79 -7.99 2.97
N GLN A 211 -25.53 -8.06 3.37
CA GLN A 211 -24.68 -6.92 3.68
C GLN A 211 -23.50 -6.86 2.73
N PRO A 212 -23.07 -5.65 2.34
CA PRO A 212 -21.78 -5.49 1.67
C PRO A 212 -20.65 -5.89 2.62
N PHE A 213 -19.53 -6.34 2.09
CA PHE A 213 -18.37 -6.69 2.90
C PHE A 213 -17.14 -5.87 2.52
N PHE A 214 -16.29 -5.67 3.53
CA PHE A 214 -14.92 -5.24 3.38
C PHE A 214 -13.98 -6.37 3.82
N MET A 215 -13.09 -6.79 2.95
CA MET A 215 -12.08 -7.82 3.23
C MET A 215 -10.67 -7.24 3.03
N MET A 216 -9.86 -7.27 4.07
CA MET A 216 -8.44 -6.92 3.99
C MET A 216 -7.60 -8.18 4.19
N VAL A 217 -6.81 -8.53 3.18
CA VAL A 217 -5.86 -9.64 3.22
C VAL A 217 -4.45 -9.05 3.18
N SER A 218 -3.78 -9.11 4.32
CA SER A 218 -2.50 -8.46 4.56
C SER A 218 -1.39 -9.51 4.62
N ILE A 219 -0.77 -9.78 3.46
CA ILE A 219 0.09 -10.93 3.23
C ILE A 219 1.54 -10.57 3.58
N PRO A 220 2.24 -11.37 4.44
CA PRO A 220 3.64 -11.11 4.78
C PRO A 220 4.64 -11.21 3.62
N ALA A 221 4.30 -11.87 2.51
CA ALA A 221 5.18 -11.94 1.35
C ALA A 221 5.22 -10.59 0.58
N PRO A 222 6.40 -10.19 0.05
CA PRO A 222 7.68 -10.90 0.03
C PRO A 222 8.68 -10.49 1.14
N HIS A 223 8.23 -10.12 2.35
CA HIS A 223 9.11 -9.81 3.50
C HIS A 223 9.99 -11.01 3.91
N SER A 224 11.12 -10.74 4.56
CA SER A 224 11.95 -11.79 5.18
C SER A 224 11.13 -12.68 6.16
N PRO A 225 11.51 -13.95 6.33
CA PRO A 225 12.68 -14.69 5.88
C PRO A 225 12.57 -15.30 4.45
N TRP A 226 11.68 -14.83 3.60
CA TRP A 226 11.54 -15.21 2.18
C TRP A 226 11.40 -16.71 1.93
N THR A 227 10.65 -17.41 2.76
CA THR A 227 10.48 -18.87 2.64
C THR A 227 9.40 -19.19 1.61
N PRO A 228 9.75 -19.72 0.42
CA PRO A 228 8.77 -20.04 -0.61
C PRO A 228 8.02 -21.34 -0.28
N ALA A 229 6.84 -21.49 -0.87
CA ALA A 229 6.16 -22.78 -0.92
C ALA A 229 7.00 -23.81 -1.68
N PRO A 230 6.97 -25.11 -1.29
CA PRO A 230 7.82 -26.16 -1.88
C PRO A 230 7.76 -26.24 -3.40
N GLN A 231 6.57 -26.08 -4.01
CA GLN A 231 6.40 -26.10 -5.45
C GLN A 231 7.11 -24.96 -6.18
N TYR A 232 7.46 -23.87 -5.49
CA TYR A 232 8.11 -22.70 -6.07
C TYR A 232 9.59 -22.54 -5.71
N GLN A 233 10.13 -23.43 -4.88
CA GLN A 233 11.52 -23.32 -4.38
C GLN A 233 12.59 -23.33 -5.49
N ASN A 234 12.28 -23.90 -6.65
CA ASN A 234 13.18 -23.99 -7.81
C ASN A 234 12.86 -22.98 -8.92
N SER A 235 11.88 -22.08 -8.71
CA SER A 235 11.57 -21.02 -9.68
C SER A 235 12.68 -19.96 -9.67
N PHE A 236 12.91 -19.31 -10.82
CA PHE A 236 13.84 -18.20 -10.97
C PHE A 236 15.31 -18.49 -10.63
N ASN A 237 15.78 -19.74 -10.74
CA ASN A 237 17.13 -20.16 -10.33
C ASN A 237 18.27 -19.35 -10.95
N THR A 238 18.08 -18.79 -12.16
CA THR A 238 19.09 -17.99 -12.88
C THR A 238 18.86 -16.49 -12.76
N THR A 239 17.76 -16.06 -12.12
CA THR A 239 17.42 -14.64 -12.00
C THR A 239 18.35 -13.95 -11.00
N LYS A 240 18.73 -12.74 -11.32
CA LYS A 240 19.52 -11.86 -10.46
C LYS A 240 18.72 -10.59 -10.17
N ALA A 241 19.02 -9.94 -9.05
CA ALA A 241 18.54 -8.59 -8.80
C ALA A 241 18.88 -7.67 -9.98
N PRO A 242 18.04 -6.72 -10.37
CA PRO A 242 18.31 -5.84 -11.50
C PRO A 242 19.59 -5.03 -11.30
N ARG A 243 20.39 -4.95 -12.36
CA ARG A 243 21.63 -4.16 -12.42
C ARG A 243 21.34 -2.80 -13.05
N HIS A 244 20.41 -2.06 -12.43
CA HIS A 244 20.09 -0.69 -12.85
C HIS A 244 21.29 0.24 -12.64
N PRO A 245 21.30 1.44 -13.23
CA PRO A 245 22.44 2.39 -13.12
C PRO A 245 22.85 2.73 -11.69
N ASN A 246 21.93 2.66 -10.71
CA ASN A 246 22.22 2.87 -9.29
C ASN A 246 22.62 1.60 -8.52
N PHE A 247 22.70 0.43 -9.18
CA PHE A 247 23.12 -0.80 -8.53
C PHE A 247 24.62 -0.79 -8.27
N ASN A 248 25.03 -1.03 -7.01
CA ASN A 248 26.44 -1.13 -6.59
C ASN A 248 27.26 0.12 -6.99
N VAL A 249 26.69 1.30 -6.80
CA VAL A 249 27.28 2.61 -7.12
C VAL A 249 27.45 3.40 -5.83
N HIS A 250 28.61 4.05 -5.67
CA HIS A 250 28.85 4.87 -4.49
C HIS A 250 28.00 6.14 -4.48
N GLY A 251 27.21 6.32 -3.42
CA GLY A 251 26.36 7.49 -3.21
C GLY A 251 27.11 8.72 -2.70
N LYS A 252 28.12 9.19 -3.44
CA LYS A 252 29.07 10.24 -3.01
C LYS A 252 28.46 11.58 -2.61
N ASP A 253 27.29 11.90 -3.17
CA ASP A 253 26.55 13.15 -2.97
C ASP A 253 25.25 12.96 -2.18
N LYS A 254 25.12 11.80 -1.55
CA LYS A 254 23.99 11.41 -0.69
C LYS A 254 24.26 11.73 0.77
N HIS A 255 23.24 11.60 1.60
CA HIS A 255 23.40 11.62 3.07
C HIS A 255 24.47 10.64 3.53
N TRP A 256 25.12 10.93 4.69
CA TRP A 256 26.27 10.16 5.17
C TRP A 256 25.99 8.66 5.32
N LEU A 257 24.75 8.29 5.70
CA LEU A 257 24.35 6.89 5.84
C LEU A 257 24.49 6.12 4.53
N ILE A 258 24.15 6.74 3.40
CA ILE A 258 24.33 6.13 2.08
C ILE A 258 25.80 6.15 1.67
N ARG A 259 26.54 7.23 1.98
CA ARG A 259 27.97 7.35 1.68
C ARG A 259 28.83 6.33 2.41
N GLN A 260 28.41 5.83 3.59
CA GLN A 260 29.18 4.84 4.34
C GLN A 260 29.23 3.46 3.67
N ALA A 261 28.29 3.18 2.76
CA ALA A 261 28.22 1.90 2.08
C ALA A 261 29.48 1.62 1.26
N LYS A 262 30.10 0.44 1.52
CA LYS A 262 31.29 0.01 0.82
C LYS A 262 31.01 -0.29 -0.65
N THR A 263 31.66 0.45 -1.53
CA THR A 263 31.56 0.29 -2.99
C THR A 263 32.92 -0.07 -3.61
N PRO A 264 33.03 -1.11 -4.46
CA PRO A 264 31.97 -2.06 -4.78
C PRO A 264 31.65 -2.99 -3.60
N MET A 265 30.40 -3.48 -3.55
CA MET A 265 30.01 -4.55 -2.61
C MET A 265 30.89 -5.79 -2.81
N THR A 266 31.09 -6.56 -1.74
CA THR A 266 31.80 -7.84 -1.82
C THR A 266 31.03 -8.84 -2.70
N ASN A 267 31.74 -9.79 -3.30
CA ASN A 267 31.10 -10.86 -4.08
C ASN A 267 30.10 -11.67 -3.25
N SER A 268 30.40 -11.88 -1.96
CA SER A 268 29.49 -12.57 -1.03
C SER A 268 28.19 -11.79 -0.82
N SER A 269 28.27 -10.47 -0.62
CA SER A 269 27.07 -9.61 -0.50
C SER A 269 26.25 -9.65 -1.76
N VAL A 270 26.86 -9.53 -2.95
CA VAL A 270 26.16 -9.61 -4.23
C VAL A 270 25.47 -10.97 -4.44
N GLN A 271 26.12 -12.08 -4.06
CA GLN A 271 25.52 -13.40 -4.15
C GLN A 271 24.35 -13.58 -3.17
N PHE A 272 24.50 -13.05 -1.95
CA PHE A 272 23.45 -13.08 -0.94
C PHE A 272 22.19 -12.30 -1.40
N LEU A 273 22.37 -11.07 -1.89
CA LEU A 273 21.23 -10.27 -2.35
C LEU A 273 20.55 -10.86 -3.59
N ASP A 274 21.30 -11.49 -4.51
CA ASP A 274 20.72 -12.20 -5.66
C ASP A 274 19.86 -13.40 -5.22
N GLU A 275 20.30 -14.13 -4.18
CA GLU A 275 19.49 -15.22 -3.62
C GLU A 275 18.26 -14.70 -2.87
N ALA A 276 18.40 -13.63 -2.07
CA ALA A 276 17.29 -12.98 -1.40
C ALA A 276 16.24 -12.48 -2.42
N PHE A 277 16.69 -11.88 -3.51
CA PHE A 277 15.84 -11.42 -4.60
C PHE A 277 15.05 -12.59 -5.24
N ARG A 278 15.71 -13.72 -5.54
CA ARG A 278 15.03 -14.93 -6.04
C ARG A 278 14.00 -15.47 -5.04
N LYS A 279 14.36 -15.54 -3.76
CA LYS A 279 13.46 -16.01 -2.70
C LYS A 279 12.23 -15.10 -2.57
N ARG A 280 12.42 -13.78 -2.61
CA ARG A 280 11.30 -12.80 -2.64
C ARG A 280 10.34 -13.12 -3.79
N TRP A 281 10.85 -13.27 -5.01
CA TRP A 281 10.02 -13.58 -6.18
C TRP A 281 9.30 -14.94 -6.07
N ARG A 282 9.95 -15.94 -5.48
CA ARG A 282 9.34 -17.26 -5.23
C ARG A 282 8.14 -17.17 -4.28
N THR A 283 8.22 -16.35 -3.24
CA THR A 283 7.09 -16.17 -2.31
C THR A 283 5.91 -15.46 -2.97
N LEU A 284 6.17 -14.56 -3.92
CA LEU A 284 5.14 -13.84 -4.67
C LEU A 284 4.31 -14.77 -5.58
N LEU A 285 4.81 -15.92 -5.98
CA LEU A 285 4.01 -16.89 -6.74
C LEU A 285 2.83 -17.44 -5.91
N SER A 286 3.01 -17.62 -4.61
CA SER A 286 1.92 -17.99 -3.71
C SER A 286 0.93 -16.85 -3.50
N VAL A 287 1.38 -15.59 -3.53
CA VAL A 287 0.50 -14.41 -3.52
C VAL A 287 -0.34 -14.36 -4.79
N ASP A 288 0.27 -14.63 -5.94
CA ASP A 288 -0.40 -14.66 -7.24
C ASP A 288 -1.51 -15.73 -7.29
N ASP A 289 -1.27 -16.89 -6.66
CA ASP A 289 -2.28 -17.94 -6.49
C ASP A 289 -3.42 -17.52 -5.54
N LEU A 290 -3.09 -16.85 -4.44
CA LEU A 290 -4.08 -16.36 -3.48
C LEU A 290 -5.02 -15.34 -4.15
N VAL A 291 -4.47 -14.39 -4.91
CA VAL A 291 -5.26 -13.41 -5.66
C VAL A 291 -6.20 -14.10 -6.65
N GLU A 292 -5.68 -15.07 -7.40
CA GLU A 292 -6.50 -15.86 -8.34
C GLU A 292 -7.66 -16.58 -7.63
N LYS A 293 -7.40 -17.23 -6.50
CA LYS A 293 -8.42 -17.94 -5.71
C LYS A 293 -9.53 -16.97 -5.24
N ILE A 294 -9.17 -15.79 -4.74
CA ILE A 294 -10.14 -14.77 -4.30
C ILE A 294 -11.00 -14.30 -5.47
N VAL A 295 -10.37 -13.90 -6.58
CA VAL A 295 -11.10 -13.38 -7.76
C VAL A 295 -12.03 -14.44 -8.34
N LYS A 296 -11.59 -15.68 -8.49
CA LYS A 296 -12.43 -16.80 -8.96
C LYS A 296 -13.58 -17.10 -7.99
N SER A 297 -13.35 -17.01 -6.68
CA SER A 297 -14.42 -17.19 -5.69
C SER A 297 -15.51 -16.12 -5.81
N LEU A 298 -15.13 -14.86 -6.05
CA LEU A 298 -16.07 -13.76 -6.30
C LEU A 298 -16.85 -13.96 -7.61
N GLU A 299 -16.16 -14.42 -8.66
CA GLU A 299 -16.77 -14.71 -9.96
C GLU A 299 -17.84 -15.82 -9.88
N VAL A 300 -17.49 -16.96 -9.28
CA VAL A 300 -18.43 -18.10 -9.08
C VAL A 300 -19.66 -17.69 -8.26
N ARG A 301 -19.51 -16.70 -7.37
CA ARG A 301 -20.61 -16.17 -6.54
C ARG A 301 -21.41 -15.06 -7.22
N ALA A 302 -21.06 -14.69 -8.45
CA ALA A 302 -21.63 -13.53 -9.16
C ALA A 302 -21.53 -12.22 -8.37
N GLU A 303 -20.46 -12.07 -7.56
CA GLU A 303 -20.17 -10.88 -6.75
C GLU A 303 -19.05 -10.01 -7.35
N LEU A 304 -18.27 -10.54 -8.30
CA LEU A 304 -17.09 -9.87 -8.85
C LEU A 304 -17.41 -8.51 -9.50
N ASP A 305 -18.50 -8.40 -10.25
CA ASP A 305 -18.93 -7.18 -10.93
C ASP A 305 -19.41 -6.08 -9.96
N ASN A 306 -19.71 -6.44 -8.70
CA ASN A 306 -20.08 -5.50 -7.66
C ASN A 306 -19.01 -5.42 -6.55
N THR A 307 -17.75 -5.70 -6.88
CA THR A 307 -16.64 -5.69 -5.92
C THR A 307 -15.48 -4.84 -6.43
N TYR A 308 -15.05 -3.85 -5.64
CA TYR A 308 -13.78 -3.17 -5.83
C TYR A 308 -12.66 -4.04 -5.25
N ILE A 309 -11.60 -4.25 -6.02
CA ILE A 309 -10.40 -4.98 -5.57
C ILE A 309 -9.19 -4.08 -5.75
N PHE A 310 -8.50 -3.80 -4.64
CA PHE A 310 -7.25 -3.07 -4.57
C PHE A 310 -6.11 -4.04 -4.32
N PHE A 311 -5.00 -3.86 -5.02
CA PHE A 311 -3.74 -4.55 -4.77
C PHE A 311 -2.62 -3.51 -4.62
N THR A 312 -1.91 -3.54 -3.48
CA THR A 312 -0.82 -2.61 -3.17
C THR A 312 0.16 -3.22 -2.18
N SER A 313 1.18 -2.44 -1.78
CA SER A 313 2.15 -2.79 -0.73
C SER A 313 2.23 -1.71 0.34
N ASP A 314 2.76 -2.07 1.50
CA ASP A 314 3.01 -1.13 2.59
C ASP A 314 4.25 -0.26 2.37
N ASN A 315 5.29 -0.77 1.72
CA ASN A 315 6.48 -0.04 1.28
C ASN A 315 7.14 -0.77 0.11
N GLY A 316 8.09 -0.09 -0.53
CA GLY A 316 8.99 -0.68 -1.50
C GLY A 316 10.13 -1.47 -0.87
N TYR A 317 11.19 -1.71 -1.62
CA TYR A 317 12.35 -2.48 -1.18
C TYR A 317 13.53 -2.30 -2.14
N HIS A 318 14.76 -2.34 -1.62
CA HIS A 318 15.97 -2.30 -2.44
C HIS A 318 16.83 -3.55 -2.30
N THR A 319 17.68 -3.79 -3.29
CA THR A 319 18.62 -4.90 -3.35
C THR A 319 19.87 -4.48 -4.11
N GLY A 320 20.79 -3.78 -3.43
CA GLY A 320 22.07 -3.37 -3.98
C GLY A 320 22.11 -1.95 -4.57
N GLN A 321 21.02 -1.17 -4.51
CA GLN A 321 21.01 0.22 -4.91
C GLN A 321 21.92 1.04 -3.98
N PHE A 322 22.78 1.88 -4.54
CA PHE A 322 23.84 2.65 -3.83
C PHE A 322 24.74 1.80 -2.93
N SER A 323 24.94 0.51 -3.29
CA SER A 323 25.71 -0.46 -2.50
C SER A 323 25.09 -0.83 -1.15
N LEU A 324 23.85 -0.45 -0.91
CA LEU A 324 23.06 -0.94 0.22
C LEU A 324 22.63 -2.39 -0.08
N PRO A 325 22.87 -3.37 0.82
CA PRO A 325 22.60 -4.77 0.51
C PRO A 325 21.15 -5.07 0.24
N LEU A 326 20.28 -4.83 1.19
CA LEU A 326 18.82 -5.01 1.05
C LEU A 326 18.10 -4.52 2.31
N ASP A 327 17.09 -3.73 2.13
CA ASP A 327 16.06 -3.34 3.11
C ASP A 327 15.08 -2.35 2.45
N LYS A 328 14.51 -1.48 3.23
CA LYS A 328 13.71 -0.28 2.91
C LYS A 328 14.22 0.86 3.80
N ARG A 329 13.45 1.91 4.08
CA ARG A 329 13.75 3.06 4.98
C ARG A 329 14.33 4.26 4.26
N GLN A 330 14.69 4.12 2.98
CA GLN A 330 15.33 5.20 2.23
C GLN A 330 14.29 6.04 1.46
N LEU A 331 14.66 7.29 1.20
CA LEU A 331 13.79 8.27 0.54
C LEU A 331 13.61 8.03 -0.98
N TYR A 332 14.34 7.08 -1.57
CA TYR A 332 14.37 6.90 -3.02
C TYR A 332 13.17 6.11 -3.56
N GLU A 333 12.90 6.25 -4.88
CA GLU A 333 11.79 5.60 -5.59
C GLU A 333 11.67 4.09 -5.29
N PHE A 334 12.78 3.40 -5.08
CA PHE A 334 12.76 1.96 -4.82
C PHE A 334 12.11 1.58 -3.48
N ASP A 335 12.13 2.46 -2.47
CA ASP A 335 11.55 2.22 -1.15
C ASP A 335 10.20 2.91 -0.95
N ILE A 336 9.99 4.09 -1.58
CA ILE A 336 8.76 4.87 -1.37
C ILE A 336 7.68 4.58 -2.41
N LYS A 337 8.02 4.03 -3.59
CA LYS A 337 7.09 3.77 -4.68
C LYS A 337 6.60 2.33 -4.66
N VAL A 338 5.29 2.16 -4.67
CA VAL A 338 4.64 0.85 -4.53
C VAL A 338 3.68 0.57 -5.68
N PRO A 339 3.37 -0.70 -5.97
CA PRO A 339 2.30 -1.00 -6.92
C PRO A 339 0.95 -0.55 -6.37
N LEU A 340 0.10 -0.04 -7.26
CA LEU A 340 -1.32 0.15 -6.99
C LEU A 340 -2.11 -0.23 -8.24
N MET A 341 -2.94 -1.25 -8.11
CA MET A 341 -3.88 -1.70 -9.14
C MET A 341 -5.27 -1.76 -8.55
N VAL A 342 -6.27 -1.31 -9.30
CA VAL A 342 -7.67 -1.28 -8.84
C VAL A 342 -8.59 -1.76 -9.97
N ARG A 343 -9.47 -2.70 -9.67
CA ARG A 343 -10.61 -3.03 -10.52
C ARG A 343 -11.90 -2.87 -9.74
N GLY A 344 -12.99 -2.62 -10.42
CA GLY A 344 -14.31 -2.53 -9.76
C GLY A 344 -15.39 -1.97 -10.66
N PRO A 345 -16.61 -1.79 -10.12
CA PRO A 345 -17.71 -1.20 -10.85
C PRO A 345 -17.33 0.14 -11.47
N ASN A 346 -17.71 0.34 -12.73
CA ASN A 346 -17.46 1.57 -13.51
C ASN A 346 -15.98 1.87 -13.84
N ILE A 347 -15.03 1.02 -13.46
CA ILE A 347 -13.64 1.15 -13.89
C ILE A 347 -13.47 0.38 -15.20
N LYS A 348 -13.04 1.08 -16.25
CA LYS A 348 -12.77 0.46 -17.55
C LYS A 348 -11.49 -0.41 -17.48
N PRO A 349 -11.45 -1.55 -18.16
CA PRO A 349 -10.26 -2.37 -18.23
C PRO A 349 -9.13 -1.71 -19.05
N ASN A 350 -7.90 -2.17 -18.85
CA ASN A 350 -6.69 -1.73 -19.54
C ASN A 350 -6.42 -0.21 -19.42
N GLN A 351 -6.63 0.34 -18.21
CA GLN A 351 -6.32 1.74 -17.95
C GLN A 351 -4.98 1.88 -17.22
N THR A 352 -4.26 2.95 -17.55
CA THR A 352 -3.07 3.39 -16.81
C THR A 352 -3.29 4.83 -16.36
N SER A 353 -3.00 5.13 -15.11
CA SER A 353 -3.08 6.48 -14.56
C SER A 353 -1.71 6.98 -14.11
N GLN A 354 -1.35 8.18 -14.50
CA GLN A 354 -0.16 8.88 -14.03
C GLN A 354 -0.44 9.75 -12.79
N MET A 355 -1.65 9.69 -12.26
CA MET A 355 -2.07 10.45 -11.10
C MET A 355 -1.20 10.08 -9.87
N LEU A 356 -0.79 11.10 -9.13
CA LEU A 356 -0.04 10.95 -7.89
C LEU A 356 -0.97 10.50 -6.77
N VAL A 357 -0.82 9.27 -6.31
CA VAL A 357 -1.60 8.69 -5.20
C VAL A 357 -0.67 8.34 -4.06
N ALA A 358 -1.08 8.62 -2.84
CA ALA A 358 -0.38 8.15 -1.63
C ALA A 358 -1.21 7.11 -0.89
N ASN A 359 -0.56 6.28 -0.08
CA ASN A 359 -1.24 5.26 0.73
C ASN A 359 -2.25 5.86 1.73
N VAL A 360 -2.09 7.13 2.14
CA VAL A 360 -3.07 7.88 2.95
C VAL A 360 -4.41 8.07 2.22
N ASP A 361 -4.47 7.90 0.90
CA ASP A 361 -5.68 8.05 0.09
C ASP A 361 -6.55 6.78 0.05
N LEU A 362 -6.00 5.65 0.45
CA LEU A 362 -6.73 4.37 0.43
C LEU A 362 -7.94 4.40 1.35
N GLY A 363 -7.76 4.83 2.61
CA GLY A 363 -8.86 4.95 3.59
C GLY A 363 -9.99 5.85 3.11
N PRO A 364 -9.73 7.11 2.72
CA PRO A 364 -10.74 7.99 2.14
C PRO A 364 -11.45 7.40 0.91
N THR A 365 -10.72 6.73 0.02
CA THR A 365 -11.30 6.12 -1.20
C THR A 365 -12.23 4.95 -0.86
N VAL A 366 -11.82 4.09 0.08
CA VAL A 366 -12.67 2.98 0.56
C VAL A 366 -13.94 3.49 1.24
N LEU A 367 -13.85 4.55 2.04
CA LEU A 367 -15.01 5.18 2.68
C LEU A 367 -15.95 5.83 1.65
N ASP A 368 -15.41 6.47 0.63
CA ASP A 368 -16.19 7.08 -0.45
C ASP A 368 -16.94 6.02 -1.28
N ILE A 369 -16.31 4.89 -1.62
CA ILE A 369 -16.97 3.71 -2.23
C ILE A 369 -18.14 3.24 -1.37
N ALA A 370 -17.99 3.25 -0.05
CA ALA A 370 -19.04 2.86 0.88
C ALA A 370 -20.14 3.91 1.05
N GLY A 371 -20.00 5.09 0.42
CA GLY A 371 -20.94 6.21 0.54
C GLY A 371 -20.83 6.96 1.88
N TYR A 372 -19.69 6.84 2.56
CA TYR A 372 -19.43 7.60 3.78
C TYR A 372 -18.84 8.98 3.45
N ASN A 373 -19.33 10.02 4.09
CA ASN A 373 -18.83 11.38 3.86
C ASN A 373 -17.43 11.56 4.49
N VAL A 374 -16.40 11.50 3.66
CA VAL A 374 -14.99 11.65 4.06
C VAL A 374 -14.69 12.99 4.74
N ASN A 375 -15.44 14.06 4.43
CA ASN A 375 -15.27 15.36 5.09
C ASN A 375 -15.65 15.35 6.57
N LYS A 376 -16.29 14.30 7.07
CA LYS A 376 -16.55 14.08 8.50
C LYS A 376 -15.39 13.40 9.24
N THR A 377 -14.34 13.06 8.53
CA THR A 377 -13.13 12.43 9.11
C THR A 377 -12.01 13.44 9.30
N GLN A 378 -11.03 13.06 10.10
CA GLN A 378 -9.77 13.80 10.27
C GLN A 378 -8.65 13.26 9.36
N MET A 379 -9.01 12.56 8.27
CA MET A 379 -8.06 11.99 7.34
C MET A 379 -7.36 13.09 6.54
N ASP A 380 -6.06 12.94 6.29
CA ASP A 380 -5.25 13.86 5.51
C ASP A 380 -5.36 13.56 4.01
N GLY A 381 -5.59 12.30 3.68
CA GLY A 381 -5.73 11.80 2.31
C GLY A 381 -7.02 12.22 1.62
N MET A 382 -7.06 11.98 0.32
CA MET A 382 -8.18 12.31 -0.59
C MET A 382 -8.72 11.04 -1.26
N SER A 383 -10.02 11.01 -1.57
CA SER A 383 -10.58 9.92 -2.39
C SER A 383 -10.23 10.13 -3.86
N PHE A 384 -9.59 9.13 -4.47
CA PHE A 384 -9.35 9.11 -5.92
C PHE A 384 -10.45 8.39 -6.71
N LEU A 385 -11.52 7.93 -6.05
CA LEU A 385 -12.66 7.27 -6.70
C LEU A 385 -13.29 8.11 -7.83
N PRO A 386 -13.50 9.43 -7.66
CA PRO A 386 -14.06 10.24 -8.73
C PRO A 386 -13.21 10.22 -10.00
N CYS A 387 -11.89 10.24 -9.86
CA CYS A 387 -10.97 10.23 -10.99
C CYS A 387 -10.99 8.93 -11.79
N VAL A 388 -11.23 7.80 -11.15
CA VAL A 388 -11.23 6.48 -11.82
C VAL A 388 -12.59 6.10 -12.40
N CYS A 389 -13.70 6.64 -11.87
CA CYS A 389 -15.05 6.31 -12.29
C CYS A 389 -15.71 7.37 -13.19
N LEU A 390 -15.26 8.63 -13.15
CA LEU A 390 -15.86 9.77 -13.83
C LEU A 390 -14.85 10.53 -14.69
N PRO A 391 -14.41 9.98 -15.83
CA PRO A 391 -13.25 10.48 -16.58
C PRO A 391 -13.42 11.87 -17.22
N ASN A 392 -14.64 12.41 -17.27
CA ASN A 392 -14.94 13.68 -17.97
C ASN A 392 -15.14 14.87 -17.04
N THR A 393 -14.86 14.73 -15.75
CA THR A 393 -14.98 15.84 -14.78
C THR A 393 -13.59 16.43 -14.50
N ASN A 394 -13.51 17.77 -14.51
CA ASN A 394 -12.29 18.49 -14.11
C ASN A 394 -12.13 18.36 -12.59
N TRP A 395 -11.39 17.36 -12.14
CA TRP A 395 -11.00 17.21 -10.75
C TRP A 395 -9.68 17.90 -10.50
N ASN A 396 -9.65 18.79 -9.53
CA ASN A 396 -8.42 19.36 -9.01
C ASN A 396 -7.74 18.30 -8.14
N TRP A 397 -6.74 17.61 -8.68
CA TRP A 397 -5.95 16.63 -7.95
C TRP A 397 -4.59 17.23 -7.57
N ARG A 398 -4.09 16.86 -6.40
CA ARG A 398 -2.78 17.36 -5.93
C ARG A 398 -1.63 16.88 -6.80
N THR A 399 -0.57 17.65 -6.85
CA THR A 399 0.68 17.33 -7.55
C THR A 399 1.82 16.96 -6.61
N ASP A 400 1.64 17.06 -5.31
CA ASP A 400 2.66 16.73 -4.32
C ASP A 400 2.10 15.95 -3.11
N ILE A 401 2.97 15.17 -2.47
CA ILE A 401 2.71 14.41 -1.25
C ILE A 401 3.89 14.55 -0.30
N LEU A 402 3.65 14.26 0.97
CA LEU A 402 4.65 14.17 2.02
C LEU A 402 5.11 12.72 2.20
N VAL A 403 6.42 12.54 2.36
CA VAL A 403 7.03 11.30 2.84
C VAL A 403 7.84 11.64 4.09
N GLU A 404 7.61 10.93 5.18
CA GLU A 404 8.26 11.15 6.46
C GLU A 404 8.86 9.84 6.97
N TYR A 405 10.05 9.92 7.52
CA TYR A 405 10.71 8.80 8.15
C TYR A 405 11.45 9.25 9.40
N GLU A 406 11.33 8.50 10.48
CA GLU A 406 12.12 8.69 11.70
C GLU A 406 13.11 7.54 11.83
N GLY A 407 14.39 7.85 11.81
CA GLY A 407 15.49 6.91 11.80
C GLY A 407 15.57 6.11 13.09
N GLU A 408 15.79 4.81 12.96
CA GLU A 408 16.01 3.88 14.08
C GLU A 408 17.50 3.65 14.26
N GLY A 409 18.01 3.85 15.47
CA GLY A 409 19.40 3.61 15.85
C GLY A 409 19.51 2.77 17.11
N SER A 410 20.71 2.31 17.40
CA SER A 410 21.04 1.61 18.63
C SER A 410 21.87 2.48 19.56
N THR A 411 21.58 2.45 20.84
CA THR A 411 22.39 3.13 21.87
C THR A 411 23.75 2.47 22.10
N VAL A 412 23.94 1.27 21.57
CA VAL A 412 25.21 0.53 21.64
C VAL A 412 25.72 0.23 20.23
N SER A 413 27.04 0.17 20.08
CA SER A 413 27.63 -0.22 18.78
C SER A 413 27.25 -1.65 18.42
N ASP A 414 26.98 -1.90 17.14
CA ASP A 414 26.79 -3.26 16.64
C ASP A 414 28.06 -4.09 16.86
N PRO A 415 27.96 -5.25 17.51
CA PRO A 415 29.15 -6.08 17.80
C PRO A 415 29.89 -6.55 16.53
N ALA A 416 29.18 -6.67 15.41
CA ALA A 416 29.78 -7.03 14.12
C ALA A 416 30.45 -5.84 13.42
N CYS A 417 30.06 -4.60 13.79
CA CYS A 417 30.51 -3.36 13.15
C CYS A 417 30.96 -2.30 14.17
N PRO A 418 31.88 -2.61 15.09
CA PRO A 418 32.20 -1.75 16.24
C PRO A 418 32.81 -0.39 15.84
N LEU A 419 33.38 -0.28 14.64
CA LEU A 419 33.98 0.98 14.14
C LEU A 419 32.97 2.03 13.73
N LEU A 420 31.70 1.66 13.47
CA LEU A 420 30.66 2.62 13.14
C LEU A 420 30.10 3.33 14.38
N GLY A 421 30.39 2.80 15.57
CA GLY A 421 29.92 3.39 16.83
C GLY A 421 28.42 3.15 17.09
N PRO A 422 27.88 3.76 18.14
CA PRO A 422 26.43 3.75 18.40
C PRO A 422 25.68 4.70 17.44
N GLY A 423 24.37 4.56 17.38
CA GLY A 423 23.49 5.41 16.57
C GLY A 423 23.06 4.79 15.24
N VAL A 424 23.61 3.64 14.86
CA VAL A 424 23.24 2.89 13.65
C VAL A 424 22.46 1.62 14.00
N SER A 425 21.70 1.11 13.05
CA SER A 425 20.97 -0.16 13.17
C SER A 425 20.85 -0.86 11.81
N GLU A 426 20.25 -2.07 11.82
CA GLU A 426 20.08 -2.89 10.61
C GLU A 426 21.39 -3.09 9.84
N CYS A 427 22.45 -3.46 10.58
CA CYS A 427 23.80 -3.62 10.02
C CYS A 427 24.01 -5.01 9.43
N PHE A 428 24.62 -5.08 8.25
CA PHE A 428 25.00 -6.30 7.58
C PHE A 428 26.45 -6.72 7.93
N PRO A 429 26.82 -8.02 7.75
CA PRO A 429 28.15 -8.53 8.15
C PRO A 429 29.35 -7.83 7.52
N ASP A 430 29.19 -7.12 6.40
CA ASP A 430 30.23 -6.30 5.76
C ASP A 430 30.25 -4.84 6.26
N CYS A 431 29.55 -4.56 7.36
CA CYS A 431 29.44 -3.27 8.02
C CYS A 431 28.84 -2.19 7.13
N VAL A 432 27.76 -2.52 6.44
CA VAL A 432 26.83 -1.59 5.84
C VAL A 432 25.58 -1.57 6.70
N CYS A 433 25.25 -0.42 7.29
CA CYS A 433 24.04 -0.24 8.09
C CYS A 433 22.98 0.48 7.25
N GLU A 434 21.75 0.01 7.32
CA GLU A 434 20.64 0.51 6.53
C GLU A 434 19.88 1.65 7.23
N ASP A 435 20.14 1.86 8.55
CA ASP A 435 19.47 2.88 9.34
C ASP A 435 20.37 3.51 10.41
N SER A 436 19.93 4.69 10.88
CA SER A 436 20.55 5.43 11.99
C SER A 436 19.57 6.47 12.53
N TYR A 437 19.78 6.98 13.75
CA TYR A 437 19.01 8.12 14.29
C TYR A 437 19.01 9.34 13.35
N ASN A 438 20.13 9.59 12.66
CA ASN A 438 20.27 10.72 11.73
C ASN A 438 19.67 10.45 10.34
N ASN A 439 19.07 9.27 10.12
CA ASN A 439 18.29 8.98 8.92
C ASN A 439 16.83 9.48 9.05
N THR A 440 16.60 10.42 9.94
CA THR A 440 15.32 11.10 10.08
C THR A 440 15.19 12.17 9.00
N TYR A 441 14.14 12.07 8.18
CA TYR A 441 13.94 12.99 7.06
C TYR A 441 12.47 13.21 6.73
N ALA A 442 12.22 14.31 6.02
CA ALA A 442 10.94 14.57 5.38
C ALA A 442 11.14 14.99 3.93
N CYS A 443 10.25 14.56 3.04
CA CYS A 443 10.33 14.83 1.62
C CYS A 443 9.01 15.35 1.05
N VAL A 444 9.10 16.29 0.11
CA VAL A 444 8.02 16.56 -0.85
C VAL A 444 8.31 15.78 -2.13
N ARG A 445 7.42 14.88 -2.51
CA ARG A 445 7.45 14.19 -3.80
C ARG A 445 6.41 14.81 -4.72
N THR A 446 6.89 15.49 -5.77
CA THR A 446 6.06 16.21 -6.74
C THR A 446 5.98 15.45 -8.06
N VAL A 447 4.77 15.21 -8.55
CA VAL A 447 4.49 14.69 -9.89
C VAL A 447 3.41 15.54 -10.53
N GLY A 448 3.80 16.40 -11.42
CA GLY A 448 2.91 17.31 -12.15
C GLY A 448 3.29 17.41 -13.62
N HIS A 449 2.52 18.19 -14.38
CA HIS A 449 2.74 18.35 -15.82
C HIS A 449 4.12 18.92 -16.16
N SER A 450 4.59 19.87 -15.37
CA SER A 450 5.87 20.59 -15.58
C SER A 450 6.96 20.19 -14.60
N ALA A 451 6.69 19.33 -13.63
CA ALA A 451 7.64 19.01 -12.57
C ALA A 451 7.50 17.54 -12.13
N ASN A 452 8.62 16.85 -12.03
CA ASN A 452 8.75 15.51 -11.44
C ASN A 452 9.98 15.55 -10.53
N LEU A 453 9.76 16.11 -9.34
CA LEU A 453 10.82 16.46 -8.40
C LEU A 453 10.63 15.70 -7.08
N GLN A 454 11.74 15.44 -6.42
CA GLN A 454 11.78 15.05 -5.04
C GLN A 454 12.73 15.98 -4.29
N TYR A 455 12.26 16.55 -3.20
CA TYR A 455 13.00 17.42 -2.30
C TYR A 455 12.92 16.85 -0.90
N CYS A 456 14.07 16.61 -0.26
CA CYS A 456 14.16 16.01 1.07
C CYS A 456 15.12 16.81 1.95
N GLU A 457 14.74 16.97 3.23
CA GLU A 457 15.57 17.51 4.29
C GLU A 457 15.77 16.46 5.37
N PHE A 458 17.00 16.33 5.85
CA PHE A 458 17.34 15.47 6.98
C PHE A 458 17.37 16.30 8.27
N ASP A 459 16.81 15.74 9.33
CA ASP A 459 16.93 16.28 10.69
C ASP A 459 18.24 15.77 11.32
N ASP A 460 19.34 16.33 10.82
CA ASP A 460 20.68 16.04 11.29
C ASP A 460 21.47 17.34 11.61
N ASN A 461 22.67 17.21 12.13
CA ASN A 461 23.52 18.36 12.46
C ASN A 461 24.01 19.15 11.23
N GLU A 462 23.94 18.56 10.03
CA GLU A 462 24.36 19.17 8.77
C GLU A 462 23.19 19.85 8.05
N VAL A 463 21.94 19.59 8.44
CA VAL A 463 20.71 19.97 7.72
C VAL A 463 20.85 19.58 6.26
N PHE A 464 21.15 18.27 6.04
CA PHE A 464 21.50 17.79 4.71
C PHE A 464 20.25 17.81 3.80
N VAL A 465 20.43 18.25 2.55
CA VAL A 465 19.35 18.38 1.58
C VAL A 465 19.63 17.52 0.35
N GLU A 466 18.65 16.74 -0.07
CA GLU A 466 18.69 16.01 -1.34
C GLU A 466 17.57 16.47 -2.27
N VAL A 467 17.93 16.74 -3.53
CA VAL A 467 16.96 17.11 -4.58
C VAL A 467 17.23 16.32 -5.86
N TYR A 468 16.13 15.79 -6.45
CA TYR A 468 16.20 15.00 -7.67
C TYR A 468 15.16 15.44 -8.69
N ASN A 469 15.56 15.56 -9.96
CA ASN A 469 14.65 15.60 -11.09
C ASN A 469 14.47 14.16 -11.61
N VAL A 470 13.39 13.51 -11.19
CA VAL A 470 13.16 12.09 -11.47
C VAL A 470 12.84 11.80 -12.95
N THR A 471 12.44 12.81 -13.73
CA THR A 471 12.32 12.66 -15.19
C THR A 471 13.69 12.58 -15.87
N ALA A 472 14.62 13.44 -15.49
CA ALA A 472 15.96 13.48 -16.06
C ALA A 472 16.88 12.40 -15.47
N ASP A 473 16.67 12.06 -14.21
CA ASP A 473 17.46 11.09 -13.45
C ASP A 473 16.52 10.11 -12.69
N PRO A 474 15.93 9.14 -13.38
CA PRO A 474 14.99 8.20 -12.80
C PRO A 474 15.61 7.25 -11.75
N TYR A 475 16.93 7.19 -11.68
CA TYR A 475 17.66 6.38 -10.71
C TYR A 475 18.23 7.19 -9.54
N GLN A 476 17.96 8.51 -9.52
CA GLN A 476 18.36 9.43 -8.46
C GLN A 476 19.88 9.40 -8.17
N LEU A 477 20.69 9.33 -9.24
CA LEU A 477 22.15 9.23 -9.17
C LEU A 477 22.81 10.52 -8.70
N THR A 478 22.23 11.68 -9.06
CA THR A 478 22.85 12.99 -8.84
C THR A 478 21.97 13.87 -7.98
N ASN A 479 22.46 14.26 -6.80
CA ASN A 479 21.82 15.26 -5.96
C ASN A 479 22.05 16.66 -6.54
N ILE A 480 20.98 17.31 -6.98
CA ILE A 480 21.02 18.65 -7.60
C ILE A 480 20.74 19.80 -6.63
N ALA A 481 20.67 19.55 -5.32
CA ALA A 481 20.36 20.57 -4.31
C ALA A 481 21.25 21.84 -4.43
N LYS A 482 22.51 21.69 -4.85
CA LYS A 482 23.47 22.79 -5.00
C LYS A 482 23.41 23.48 -6.36
N THR A 483 22.71 22.95 -7.34
CA THR A 483 22.72 23.43 -8.74
C THR A 483 21.33 23.76 -9.27
N ILE A 484 20.27 23.37 -8.58
CA ILE A 484 18.89 23.69 -8.92
C ILE A 484 18.65 25.19 -8.74
N ASP A 485 17.69 25.74 -9.48
CA ASP A 485 17.27 27.13 -9.31
C ASP A 485 16.83 27.43 -7.88
N GLN A 486 17.35 28.54 -7.33
CA GLN A 486 17.11 28.92 -5.93
C GLN A 486 15.62 29.15 -5.64
N GLU A 487 14.88 29.72 -6.58
CA GLU A 487 13.43 29.96 -6.40
C GLU A 487 12.65 28.64 -6.32
N VAL A 488 13.06 27.63 -7.10
CA VAL A 488 12.47 26.28 -7.04
C VAL A 488 12.78 25.64 -5.68
N LEU A 489 14.04 25.75 -5.23
CA LEU A 489 14.45 25.21 -3.92
C LEU A 489 13.63 25.81 -2.76
N GLU A 490 13.49 27.13 -2.75
CA GLU A 490 12.71 27.85 -1.73
C GLU A 490 11.22 27.48 -1.75
N LYS A 491 10.64 27.31 -2.92
CA LYS A 491 9.26 26.85 -3.08
C LYS A 491 9.06 25.45 -2.52
N MET A 492 10.00 24.53 -2.78
CA MET A 492 9.93 23.15 -2.29
C MET A 492 10.11 23.08 -0.77
N ASN A 493 11.08 23.84 -0.21
CA ASN A 493 11.26 23.98 1.24
C ASN A 493 9.98 24.50 1.90
N HIS A 494 9.42 25.61 1.40
CA HIS A 494 8.18 26.17 1.94
C HIS A 494 7.04 25.14 1.89
N ARG A 495 6.91 24.40 0.79
CA ARG A 495 5.89 23.35 0.66
C ARG A 495 6.09 22.21 1.65
N LEU A 496 7.33 21.80 1.89
CA LEU A 496 7.66 20.80 2.90
C LEU A 496 7.17 21.25 4.30
N MET A 497 7.49 22.48 4.70
CA MET A 497 7.04 23.03 5.98
C MET A 497 5.51 23.06 6.11
N MET A 498 4.80 23.41 5.02
CA MET A 498 3.34 23.38 4.99
C MET A 498 2.79 21.97 5.17
N LEU A 499 3.36 20.98 4.52
CA LEU A 499 2.90 19.60 4.59
C LEU A 499 3.23 18.95 5.94
N GLN A 500 4.38 19.22 6.54
CA GLN A 500 4.74 18.72 7.87
C GLN A 500 3.89 19.31 9.00
N SER A 501 3.28 20.48 8.78
CA SER A 501 2.40 21.14 9.75
C SER A 501 0.91 20.96 9.48
N CYS A 502 0.53 20.26 8.41
CA CYS A 502 -0.86 20.10 8.04
C CYS A 502 -1.59 19.04 8.88
N SER A 503 -2.92 19.14 8.96
CA SER A 503 -3.79 18.10 9.54
C SER A 503 -5.17 18.12 8.88
N GLY A 504 -5.68 16.94 8.55
CA GLY A 504 -6.99 16.78 7.93
C GLY A 504 -7.12 17.59 6.63
N GLN A 505 -8.10 18.49 6.58
CA GLN A 505 -8.38 19.24 5.36
C GLN A 505 -7.23 20.14 4.91
N SER A 506 -6.38 20.63 5.81
CA SER A 506 -5.24 21.49 5.44
C SER A 506 -4.17 20.73 4.64
N CYS A 507 -4.07 19.40 4.79
CA CYS A 507 -3.17 18.56 3.97
C CYS A 507 -3.63 18.41 2.51
N ARG A 508 -4.85 18.80 2.21
CA ARG A 508 -5.47 18.71 0.87
C ARG A 508 -5.37 20.04 0.09
N THR A 509 -4.59 20.99 0.59
CA THR A 509 -4.38 22.28 -0.10
C THR A 509 -3.60 22.08 -1.39
N PRO A 510 -3.88 22.86 -2.45
CA PRO A 510 -3.15 22.78 -3.71
C PRO A 510 -1.64 22.88 -3.54
N GLY A 511 -0.90 22.10 -4.32
CA GLY A 511 0.55 22.08 -4.33
C GLY A 511 1.16 23.28 -5.06
N VAL A 512 2.49 23.38 -5.02
CA VAL A 512 3.27 24.46 -5.66
C VAL A 512 3.10 24.45 -7.19
N TYR A 513 2.91 23.26 -7.75
CA TYR A 513 2.80 23.03 -9.20
C TYR A 513 1.39 22.63 -9.62
N ASP A 514 0.40 22.73 -8.72
CA ASP A 514 -0.98 22.53 -9.11
C ASP A 514 -1.39 23.61 -10.10
N ALA A 515 -1.94 23.19 -11.24
CA ALA A 515 -2.40 24.10 -12.26
C ALA A 515 -3.45 25.05 -11.68
N ARG A 516 -3.34 26.35 -11.98
CA ARG A 516 -4.44 27.28 -11.79
C ARG A 516 -5.61 26.79 -12.66
N SER A 517 -6.85 27.06 -12.24
CA SER A 517 -8.09 26.54 -12.82
C SER A 517 -8.24 26.68 -14.35
N GLU A 518 -7.38 27.47 -15.00
CA GLU A 518 -7.37 27.73 -16.44
C GLU A 518 -6.44 26.79 -17.24
N ASP A 519 -5.49 26.07 -16.56
CA ASP A 519 -4.45 25.27 -17.22
C ASP A 519 -4.56 23.75 -16.90
N ILE A 520 -5.69 23.27 -16.37
CA ILE A 520 -5.82 21.90 -15.87
C ILE A 520 -5.82 20.89 -17.02
N PRO A 521 -4.74 20.12 -17.23
CA PRO A 521 -4.78 18.95 -18.07
C PRO A 521 -5.63 17.87 -17.41
N ARG A 522 -6.35 17.11 -18.21
CA ARG A 522 -7.21 15.99 -17.78
C ARG A 522 -6.38 14.81 -17.29
N PHE A 523 -5.86 14.85 -16.07
CA PHE A 523 -4.92 13.85 -15.54
C PHE A 523 -5.53 12.51 -15.12
N CYS A 524 -6.83 12.37 -15.07
CA CYS A 524 -7.42 11.08 -14.72
C CYS A 524 -7.25 10.01 -15.82
N PHE A 525 -6.97 10.43 -17.08
CA PHE A 525 -6.77 9.50 -18.21
C PHE A 525 -5.83 10.10 -19.25
N SER A 526 -4.71 9.47 -19.51
CA SER A 526 -3.91 9.61 -20.71
C SER A 526 -3.75 8.23 -21.35
#